data_45d02ec19a247a5deadd5cbb9f97de49
#
_entry.id   45d02ec19a247a5deadd5cbb9f97de49
#
_cell.length_a   1.000
_cell.length_b   1.000
_cell.length_c   1.000
_cell.angle_alpha   90.00
_cell.angle_beta   90.00
_cell.angle_gamma   90.00
#
_symmetry.space_group_name_H-M   'P 1'
#
loop_
_entity.id
_entity.type
_entity.pdbx_description
1 polymer ?
#
loop_
_entity_poly.entity_id
_entity_poly.type
_entity_poly.pdbx_seq_one_letter_code
_entity_poly.pdbx_strand_id
1 'polypeptide(L)'
;MEENEETVYAFLEKHPDMELIDAGVNFGRVGFPYKNLDHTLVRRILPMDQGEGHFIAKMKKHGPQQSVKLKKLTNDGLPSFVNDFLSNQLNEALPYHIVLYDKVYLKNTPFIKLKKTRILRQGILAGEIIKNRIEPHQHFYTASLLQNRYQHIYDMSEDECHAFLEGNQLSVSGYKGFIALSWHHHPIGFGKGDGMVIKNKYPKGMRIR
;
A
#
# COMPACT_ATOMS: atom_id res chain seq x y z
N MET A 1 -24.74 -15.65 10.24
CA MET A 1 -23.61 -16.51 10.67
C MET A 1 -22.96 -17.28 9.52
N GLU A 2 -23.67 -17.43 8.42
CA GLU A 2 -23.27 -18.24 7.24
C GLU A 2 -21.94 -17.87 6.59
N GLU A 3 -21.40 -16.70 6.86
CA GLU A 3 -20.15 -16.23 6.23
C GLU A 3 -18.95 -16.09 7.19
N ASN A 4 -19.12 -16.19 8.48
CA ASN A 4 -18.09 -15.90 9.46
C ASN A 4 -17.65 -17.17 10.21
N GLU A 5 -18.17 -17.41 11.39
CA GLU A 5 -17.82 -18.57 12.22
C GLU A 5 -18.16 -19.89 11.54
N GLU A 6 -19.29 -19.96 10.82
CA GLU A 6 -19.70 -21.15 10.07
C GLU A 6 -18.71 -21.48 8.96
N THR A 7 -18.23 -20.48 8.23
CA THR A 7 -17.21 -20.66 7.18
C THR A 7 -15.89 -21.15 7.77
N VAL A 8 -15.43 -20.55 8.90
CA VAL A 8 -14.23 -20.98 9.59
C VAL A 8 -14.37 -22.42 10.09
N TYR A 9 -15.48 -22.75 10.71
CA TYR A 9 -15.77 -24.11 11.16
C TYR A 9 -15.73 -25.11 10.00
N ALA A 10 -16.48 -24.85 8.93
CA ALA A 10 -16.55 -25.73 7.77
C ALA A 10 -15.20 -25.87 7.05
N PHE A 11 -14.36 -24.84 7.09
CA PHE A 11 -13.00 -24.91 6.56
C PHE A 11 -12.12 -25.81 7.42
N LEU A 12 -12.12 -25.67 8.74
CA LEU A 12 -11.32 -26.48 9.66
C LEU A 12 -11.69 -27.96 9.61
N GLU A 13 -12.99 -28.29 9.49
CA GLU A 13 -13.44 -29.67 9.30
C GLU A 13 -12.85 -30.33 8.04
N LYS A 14 -12.66 -29.55 6.97
CA LYS A 14 -12.10 -30.04 5.72
C LYS A 14 -10.57 -30.02 5.67
N HIS A 15 -9.92 -29.31 6.57
CA HIS A 15 -8.48 -29.06 6.58
C HIS A 15 -7.89 -29.35 7.96
N PRO A 16 -7.69 -30.63 8.33
CA PRO A 16 -7.18 -31.03 9.64
C PRO A 16 -5.72 -30.59 9.87
N ASP A 17 -5.03 -30.13 8.81
CA ASP A 17 -3.69 -29.53 8.88
C ASP A 17 -3.73 -28.03 9.22
N MET A 18 -4.92 -27.46 9.44
CA MET A 18 -5.12 -26.06 9.84
C MET A 18 -5.60 -25.95 11.27
N GLU A 19 -5.08 -24.97 11.98
CA GLU A 19 -5.41 -24.64 13.37
C GLU A 19 -5.92 -23.20 13.42
N LEU A 20 -7.05 -22.96 14.10
CA LEU A 20 -7.47 -21.61 14.45
C LEU A 20 -6.63 -21.12 15.62
N ILE A 21 -5.98 -19.98 15.47
CA ILE A 21 -5.16 -19.36 16.52
C ILE A 21 -5.70 -17.97 16.84
N ASP A 22 -5.33 -17.42 18.00
CA ASP A 22 -5.76 -16.07 18.40
C ASP A 22 -5.48 -15.05 17.29
N ALA A 23 -6.47 -14.23 16.98
CA ALA A 23 -6.38 -13.18 15.95
C ALA A 23 -5.23 -12.20 16.23
N GLY A 24 -4.81 -12.07 17.48
CA GLY A 24 -3.68 -11.24 17.91
C GLY A 24 -3.98 -9.75 17.89
N VAL A 25 -5.25 -9.37 18.04
CA VAL A 25 -5.68 -7.97 18.10
C VAL A 25 -6.45 -7.72 19.40
N ASN A 26 -6.33 -6.51 19.96
CA ASN A 26 -6.92 -6.09 21.22
C ASN A 26 -8.19 -5.25 21.06
N PHE A 27 -8.75 -5.20 19.86
CA PHE A 27 -9.98 -4.46 19.53
C PHE A 27 -11.05 -5.41 18.97
N GLY A 28 -12.28 -4.90 18.89
CA GLY A 28 -13.45 -5.68 18.46
C GLY A 28 -13.97 -6.61 19.56
N ARG A 29 -14.99 -7.38 19.24
CA ARG A 29 -15.65 -8.34 20.13
C ARG A 29 -15.23 -9.75 19.75
N VAL A 30 -15.30 -10.69 20.67
CA VAL A 30 -15.17 -12.12 20.36
C VAL A 30 -16.27 -12.56 19.39
N GLY A 31 -16.03 -13.64 18.66
CA GLY A 31 -17.02 -14.20 17.76
C GLY A 31 -18.28 -14.70 18.45
N PHE A 32 -19.27 -15.10 17.67
CA PHE A 32 -20.45 -15.75 18.21
C PHE A 32 -20.24 -17.26 18.37
N PRO A 33 -20.80 -17.88 19.41
CA PRO A 33 -20.74 -19.33 19.57
C PRO A 33 -21.28 -20.06 18.35
N TYR A 34 -20.49 -21.00 17.83
CA TYR A 34 -20.91 -21.86 16.74
C TYR A 34 -20.30 -23.26 16.89
N LYS A 35 -21.12 -24.25 17.15
CA LYS A 35 -20.72 -25.64 17.38
C LYS A 35 -19.54 -25.72 18.39
N ASN A 36 -18.50 -26.47 18.06
CA ASN A 36 -17.29 -26.60 18.87
C ASN A 36 -16.14 -25.65 18.46
N LEU A 37 -16.43 -24.62 17.63
CA LEU A 37 -15.45 -23.60 17.30
C LEU A 37 -15.13 -22.76 18.54
N ASP A 38 -13.84 -22.57 18.84
CA ASP A 38 -13.43 -21.61 19.86
C ASP A 38 -13.60 -20.17 19.32
N HIS A 39 -14.77 -19.61 19.56
CA HIS A 39 -15.14 -18.28 19.09
C HIS A 39 -14.36 -17.15 19.78
N THR A 40 -13.62 -17.44 20.87
CA THR A 40 -12.78 -16.45 21.56
C THR A 40 -11.52 -16.11 20.75
N LEU A 41 -11.11 -16.95 19.81
CA LEU A 41 -9.94 -16.77 18.96
C LEU A 41 -10.20 -15.85 17.76
N VAL A 42 -11.45 -15.54 17.45
CA VAL A 42 -11.84 -14.65 16.35
C VAL A 42 -12.36 -13.32 16.85
N ARG A 43 -12.41 -12.32 15.98
CA ARG A 43 -12.90 -10.98 16.32
C ARG A 43 -13.94 -10.50 15.32
N ARG A 44 -14.95 -9.81 15.86
CA ARG A 44 -15.97 -9.07 15.12
C ARG A 44 -15.85 -7.58 15.41
N ILE A 45 -15.93 -6.78 14.37
CA ILE A 45 -15.96 -5.33 14.47
C ILE A 45 -17.31 -4.92 13.90
N LEU A 46 -18.27 -4.67 14.81
CA LEU A 46 -19.66 -4.37 14.43
C LEU A 46 -19.84 -2.87 14.21
N PRO A 47 -20.91 -2.44 13.48
CA PRO A 47 -21.20 -1.01 13.30
C PRO A 47 -21.31 -0.23 14.61
N MET A 48 -21.84 -0.85 15.67
CA MET A 48 -21.91 -0.25 17.01
C MET A 48 -20.54 -0.05 17.67
N ASP A 49 -19.50 -0.69 17.18
CA ASP A 49 -18.11 -0.51 17.62
C ASP A 49 -17.36 0.47 16.71
N GLN A 50 -18.09 1.32 15.96
CA GLN A 50 -17.58 2.29 14.96
C GLN A 50 -16.85 1.64 13.79
N GLY A 51 -17.15 0.38 13.47
CA GLY A 51 -16.60 -0.36 12.34
C GLY A 51 -17.63 -0.61 11.24
N GLU A 52 -17.17 -1.17 10.13
CA GLU A 52 -18.00 -1.44 8.95
C GLU A 52 -18.55 -2.88 8.90
N GLY A 53 -18.43 -3.65 9.98
CA GLY A 53 -18.89 -5.03 10.00
C GLY A 53 -17.81 -6.03 9.55
N HIS A 54 -16.59 -5.92 10.05
CA HIS A 54 -15.49 -6.84 9.74
C HIS A 54 -15.46 -8.07 10.63
N PHE A 55 -14.89 -9.15 10.10
CA PHE A 55 -14.61 -10.38 10.82
C PHE A 55 -13.13 -10.77 10.61
N ILE A 56 -12.45 -11.16 11.67
CA ILE A 56 -11.04 -11.55 11.64
C ILE A 56 -10.91 -12.95 12.23
N ALA A 57 -10.35 -13.87 11.42
CA ALA A 57 -9.91 -15.18 11.85
C ALA A 57 -8.49 -15.43 11.38
N LYS A 58 -7.62 -15.92 12.24
CA LYS A 58 -6.22 -16.22 11.92
C LYS A 58 -5.99 -17.71 12.05
N MET A 59 -5.39 -18.28 11.02
CA MET A 59 -5.15 -19.72 10.96
C MET A 59 -3.67 -20.02 10.75
N LYS A 60 -3.21 -21.12 11.35
CA LYS A 60 -1.86 -21.66 11.16
C LYS A 60 -1.94 -22.98 10.43
N LYS A 61 -1.17 -23.12 9.37
CA LYS A 61 -1.02 -24.39 8.68
C LYS A 61 0.11 -25.20 9.30
N HIS A 62 -0.19 -26.43 9.67
CA HIS A 62 0.79 -27.43 10.10
C HIS A 62 1.24 -28.31 8.93
N GLY A 63 2.39 -28.93 9.05
CA GLY A 63 2.96 -29.83 8.06
C GLY A 63 4.37 -29.42 7.61
N PRO A 64 5.02 -30.24 6.79
CA PRO A 64 6.36 -29.95 6.31
C PRO A 64 6.36 -28.68 5.47
N GLN A 65 7.27 -27.78 5.82
CA GLN A 65 7.46 -26.54 5.06
C GLN A 65 8.04 -26.88 3.68
N GLN A 66 7.19 -26.86 2.65
CA GLN A 66 7.68 -27.03 1.28
C GLN A 66 8.42 -25.77 0.85
N SER A 67 9.72 -25.89 0.61
CA SER A 67 10.49 -24.82 0.01
C SER A 67 10.08 -24.65 -1.45
N VAL A 68 9.26 -23.64 -1.72
CA VAL A 68 8.94 -23.29 -3.10
C VAL A 68 10.10 -22.43 -3.64
N LYS A 69 10.84 -22.95 -4.62
CA LYS A 69 11.83 -22.16 -5.36
C LYS A 69 11.10 -21.14 -6.24
N LEU A 70 10.94 -19.94 -5.72
CA LEU A 70 10.35 -18.84 -6.47
C LEU A 70 11.39 -18.25 -7.43
N LYS A 71 11.03 -18.09 -8.70
CA LYS A 71 11.87 -17.37 -9.65
C LYS A 71 11.80 -15.88 -9.29
N LYS A 72 12.95 -15.33 -8.88
CA LYS A 72 13.10 -13.88 -8.68
C LYS A 72 13.12 -13.17 -10.02
N LEU A 73 12.51 -12.00 -10.10
CA LEU A 73 12.67 -11.09 -11.22
C LEU A 73 13.82 -10.14 -10.90
N THR A 74 14.73 -9.97 -11.83
CA THR A 74 15.89 -9.08 -11.71
C THR A 74 15.63 -7.76 -12.43
N ASN A 75 16.36 -6.74 -12.06
CA ASN A 75 16.23 -5.38 -12.61
C ASN A 75 17.17 -5.14 -13.81
N ASP A 76 17.61 -6.20 -14.47
CA ASP A 76 18.56 -6.10 -15.56
C ASP A 76 17.97 -5.27 -16.72
N GLY A 77 18.65 -4.19 -17.10
CA GLY A 77 18.29 -3.38 -18.26
C GLY A 77 17.19 -2.33 -18.05
N LEU A 78 17.01 -1.81 -16.84
CA LEU A 78 16.11 -0.67 -16.65
C LEU A 78 16.60 0.57 -17.42
N PRO A 79 15.70 1.33 -18.06
CA PRO A 79 16.04 2.61 -18.67
C PRO A 79 16.67 3.56 -17.65
N SER A 80 17.73 4.30 -18.03
CA SER A 80 18.44 5.22 -17.12
C SER A 80 17.52 6.24 -16.47
N PHE A 81 16.56 6.79 -17.22
CA PHE A 81 15.61 7.77 -16.71
C PHE A 81 14.73 7.23 -15.55
N VAL A 82 14.59 5.91 -15.39
CA VAL A 82 13.92 5.31 -14.20
C VAL A 82 14.78 5.51 -12.97
N ASN A 83 16.07 5.21 -13.07
CA ASN A 83 17.02 5.41 -11.97
C ASN A 83 17.17 6.91 -11.65
N ASP A 84 17.25 7.76 -12.67
CA ASP A 84 17.31 9.22 -12.52
C ASP A 84 16.08 9.75 -11.78
N PHE A 85 14.88 9.26 -12.14
CA PHE A 85 13.65 9.62 -11.43
C PHE A 85 13.72 9.19 -9.95
N LEU A 86 14.08 7.94 -9.68
CA LEU A 86 14.12 7.43 -8.29
C LEU A 86 15.16 8.16 -7.46
N SER A 87 16.36 8.42 -8.00
CA SER A 87 17.41 9.14 -7.31
C SER A 87 17.10 10.63 -7.08
N ASN A 88 16.28 11.23 -7.94
CA ASN A 88 15.79 12.61 -7.77
C ASN A 88 14.60 12.73 -6.82
N GLN A 89 13.93 11.63 -6.49
CA GLN A 89 12.77 11.66 -5.61
C GLN A 89 13.05 11.12 -4.21
N LEU A 90 14.02 10.20 -4.08
CA LEU A 90 14.31 9.49 -2.84
C LEU A 90 15.76 9.66 -2.42
N ASN A 91 16.00 9.94 -1.14
CA ASN A 91 17.33 9.89 -0.53
C ASN A 91 17.93 8.49 -0.63
N GLU A 92 17.08 7.49 -0.48
CA GLU A 92 17.43 6.09 -0.60
C GLU A 92 16.28 5.32 -1.26
N ALA A 93 16.52 4.74 -2.44
CA ALA A 93 15.56 3.91 -3.13
C ALA A 93 15.39 2.56 -2.42
N LEU A 94 14.21 1.94 -2.58
CA LEU A 94 14.03 0.55 -2.14
C LEU A 94 14.91 -0.38 -2.98
N PRO A 95 15.44 -1.48 -2.37
CA PRO A 95 16.46 -2.32 -3.01
C PRO A 95 15.98 -3.05 -4.28
N TYR A 96 14.67 -3.22 -4.42
CA TYR A 96 14.10 -3.88 -5.58
C TYR A 96 13.13 -2.96 -6.30
N HIS A 97 13.39 -2.73 -7.58
CA HIS A 97 12.50 -2.02 -8.49
C HIS A 97 12.46 -2.73 -9.84
N ILE A 98 11.35 -2.62 -10.54
CA ILE A 98 11.12 -3.33 -11.81
C ILE A 98 10.14 -2.54 -12.68
N VAL A 99 10.30 -2.68 -13.99
CA VAL A 99 9.32 -2.20 -14.97
C VAL A 99 8.49 -3.39 -15.46
N LEU A 100 7.18 -3.29 -15.32
CA LEU A 100 6.20 -4.24 -15.83
C LEU A 100 5.10 -3.49 -16.57
N TYR A 101 4.94 -3.74 -17.86
CA TYR A 101 3.90 -3.10 -18.71
C TYR A 101 3.90 -1.56 -18.57
N ASP A 102 5.06 -0.95 -18.80
CA ASP A 102 5.29 0.50 -18.67
C ASP A 102 5.03 1.10 -17.28
N LYS A 103 4.94 0.27 -16.26
CA LYS A 103 4.76 0.68 -14.86
C LYS A 103 5.99 0.34 -14.04
N VAL A 104 6.44 1.32 -13.24
CA VAL A 104 7.57 1.17 -12.33
C VAL A 104 7.06 0.78 -10.95
N TYR A 105 7.57 -0.34 -10.43
CA TYR A 105 7.23 -0.85 -9.09
C TYR A 105 8.45 -0.92 -8.20
N LEU A 106 8.27 -0.64 -6.91
CA LEU A 106 9.30 -0.71 -5.86
C LEU A 106 8.91 -1.70 -4.78
N LYS A 107 9.91 -2.39 -4.19
CA LYS A 107 9.72 -3.31 -3.05
C LYS A 107 10.97 -3.35 -2.17
N ASN A 108 10.76 -3.71 -0.90
CA ASN A 108 11.83 -4.06 0.03
C ASN A 108 12.23 -5.55 -0.01
N THR A 109 11.49 -6.37 -0.76
CA THR A 109 11.75 -7.79 -0.99
C THR A 109 11.82 -8.10 -2.48
N PRO A 110 12.50 -9.17 -2.92
CA PRO A 110 12.57 -9.51 -4.33
C PRO A 110 11.20 -9.65 -4.99
N PHE A 111 11.10 -9.21 -6.25
CA PHE A 111 9.95 -9.53 -7.09
C PHE A 111 9.97 -11.00 -7.46
N ILE A 112 8.79 -11.62 -7.53
CA ILE A 112 8.63 -13.04 -7.84
C ILE A 112 7.76 -13.23 -9.09
N LYS A 113 8.04 -14.28 -9.85
CA LYS A 113 7.20 -14.74 -10.95
C LYS A 113 6.48 -16.01 -10.52
N LEU A 114 5.15 -15.95 -10.46
CA LEU A 114 4.33 -17.13 -10.21
C LEU A 114 3.94 -17.78 -11.55
N LYS A 115 4.03 -19.11 -11.61
CA LYS A 115 3.53 -19.87 -12.76
C LYS A 115 2.01 -19.98 -12.69
N LYS A 116 1.34 -19.81 -13.83
CA LYS A 116 -0.11 -19.98 -13.97
C LYS A 116 -0.97 -19.05 -13.08
N THR A 117 -0.38 -17.99 -12.51
CA THR A 117 -1.10 -17.05 -11.66
C THR A 117 -0.89 -15.64 -12.20
N ARG A 118 -1.99 -14.91 -12.41
CA ARG A 118 -1.94 -13.49 -12.77
C ARG A 118 -1.66 -12.68 -11.52
N ILE A 119 -0.55 -11.98 -11.50
CA ILE A 119 -0.23 -11.02 -10.44
C ILE A 119 -0.81 -9.68 -10.85
N LEU A 120 -1.77 -9.17 -10.08
CA LEU A 120 -2.40 -7.87 -10.35
C LEU A 120 -1.51 -6.71 -9.88
N ARG A 121 -0.80 -6.88 -8.77
CA ARG A 121 0.11 -5.88 -8.19
C ARG A 121 1.19 -6.55 -7.36
N GLN A 122 2.41 -6.02 -7.44
CA GLN A 122 3.49 -6.33 -6.52
C GLN A 122 4.19 -5.03 -6.12
N GLY A 123 4.15 -4.69 -4.83
CA GLY A 123 4.86 -3.52 -4.29
C GLY A 123 4.18 -2.18 -4.57
N ILE A 124 4.98 -1.12 -4.46
CA ILE A 124 4.56 0.28 -4.60
C ILE A 124 4.62 0.65 -6.08
N LEU A 125 3.51 1.09 -6.66
CA LEU A 125 3.50 1.68 -7.99
C LEU A 125 4.09 3.10 -7.92
N ALA A 126 5.30 3.28 -8.46
CA ALA A 126 5.99 4.56 -8.47
C ALA A 126 5.43 5.49 -9.56
N GLY A 127 5.11 4.95 -10.72
CA GLY A 127 4.58 5.73 -11.83
C GLY A 127 4.48 4.92 -13.11
N GLU A 128 4.08 5.60 -14.18
CA GLU A 128 3.99 5.04 -15.52
C GLU A 128 5.04 5.69 -16.44
N ILE A 129 5.61 4.88 -17.33
CA ILE A 129 6.55 5.35 -18.35
C ILE A 129 5.75 5.95 -19.49
N ILE A 130 5.92 7.25 -19.72
CA ILE A 130 5.33 7.96 -20.84
C ILE A 130 6.47 8.52 -21.69
N LYS A 131 6.71 7.94 -22.86
CA LYS A 131 7.91 8.22 -23.67
C LYS A 131 9.18 7.91 -22.85
N ASN A 132 10.05 8.90 -22.65
CA ASN A 132 11.30 8.74 -21.88
C ASN A 132 11.23 9.42 -20.50
N ARG A 133 10.09 9.41 -19.85
CA ARG A 133 9.90 10.01 -18.52
C ARG A 133 8.93 9.18 -17.67
N ILE A 134 8.99 9.38 -16.37
CA ILE A 134 8.04 8.82 -15.42
C ILE A 134 6.96 9.88 -15.12
N GLU A 135 5.70 9.53 -15.28
CA GLU A 135 4.59 10.25 -14.68
C GLU A 135 4.29 9.57 -13.33
N PRO A 136 4.53 10.25 -12.19
CA PRO A 136 4.41 9.63 -10.88
C PRO A 136 2.98 9.26 -10.54
N HIS A 137 2.84 8.23 -9.72
CA HIS A 137 1.55 7.78 -9.22
C HIS A 137 1.34 8.19 -7.76
N GLN A 138 0.09 8.49 -7.37
CA GLN A 138 -0.28 8.85 -6.00
C GLN A 138 0.24 7.84 -4.97
N HIS A 139 0.16 6.54 -5.28
CA HIS A 139 0.63 5.46 -4.40
C HIS A 139 2.12 5.55 -4.06
N PHE A 140 2.96 6.13 -4.93
CA PHE A 140 4.37 6.37 -4.62
C PHE A 140 4.52 7.34 -3.45
N TYR A 141 3.70 8.39 -3.39
CA TYR A 141 3.78 9.44 -2.37
C TYR A 141 2.95 9.18 -1.11
N THR A 142 2.17 8.09 -1.07
CA THR A 142 1.38 7.71 0.11
C THR A 142 1.82 6.38 0.73
N ALA A 143 2.87 5.77 0.18
CA ALA A 143 3.37 4.50 0.69
C ALA A 143 4.14 4.69 1.99
N SER A 144 3.71 4.07 3.07
CA SER A 144 4.34 4.15 4.40
C SER A 144 5.84 3.77 4.39
N LEU A 145 6.25 2.84 3.53
CA LEU A 145 7.65 2.45 3.35
C LEU A 145 8.55 3.57 2.82
N LEU A 146 7.98 4.62 2.22
CA LEU A 146 8.70 5.74 1.63
C LEU A 146 8.56 7.03 2.45
N GLN A 147 7.79 7.03 3.53
CA GLN A 147 7.40 8.23 4.31
C GLN A 147 8.58 9.14 4.66
N ASN A 148 9.73 8.59 5.05
CA ASN A 148 10.92 9.35 5.46
C ASN A 148 12.04 9.35 4.42
N ARG A 149 11.74 9.04 3.15
CA ARG A 149 12.74 8.85 2.11
C ARG A 149 12.69 9.89 0.99
N TYR A 150 11.69 10.77 0.97
CA TYR A 150 11.59 11.80 -0.07
C TYR A 150 12.67 12.87 0.10
N GLN A 151 13.35 13.23 -0.99
CA GLN A 151 14.31 14.35 -1.01
C GLN A 151 13.61 15.69 -0.90
N HIS A 152 12.44 15.79 -1.52
CA HIS A 152 11.65 17.02 -1.56
C HIS A 152 10.29 16.73 -0.94
N ILE A 153 10.07 17.26 0.25
CA ILE A 153 8.82 17.17 0.99
C ILE A 153 8.45 18.55 1.52
N TYR A 154 7.18 18.89 1.46
CA TYR A 154 6.62 20.08 2.04
C TYR A 154 5.51 19.70 3.01
N ASP A 155 5.66 20.08 4.28
CA ASP A 155 4.66 19.83 5.31
C ASP A 155 3.69 21.02 5.33
N MET A 156 2.46 20.76 4.95
CA MET A 156 1.40 21.76 4.75
C MET A 156 0.81 22.20 6.09
N SER A 157 0.40 23.45 6.18
CA SER A 157 -0.53 23.89 7.23
C SER A 157 -1.91 23.24 7.03
N GLU A 158 -2.80 23.38 8.01
CA GLU A 158 -4.17 22.84 7.94
C GLU A 158 -4.94 23.42 6.76
N ASP A 159 -4.88 24.75 6.56
CA ASP A 159 -5.54 25.43 5.45
C ASP A 159 -5.00 24.98 4.09
N GLU A 160 -3.68 24.84 3.96
CA GLU A 160 -3.04 24.35 2.74
C GLU A 160 -3.40 22.90 2.46
N CYS A 161 -3.47 22.05 3.49
CA CYS A 161 -3.91 20.68 3.36
C CYS A 161 -5.35 20.60 2.85
N HIS A 162 -6.26 21.39 3.42
CA HIS A 162 -7.64 21.45 2.98
C HIS A 162 -7.73 21.91 1.51
N ALA A 163 -7.07 23.00 1.17
CA ALA A 163 -7.00 23.51 -0.21
C ALA A 163 -6.41 22.46 -1.18
N PHE A 164 -5.39 21.73 -0.76
CA PHE A 164 -4.81 20.65 -1.55
C PHE A 164 -5.81 19.51 -1.79
N LEU A 165 -6.52 19.07 -0.77
CA LEU A 165 -7.51 18.00 -0.89
C LEU A 165 -8.71 18.40 -1.78
N GLU A 166 -9.08 19.69 -1.85
CA GLU A 166 -10.05 20.23 -2.80
C GLU A 166 -9.53 20.26 -4.24
N GLY A 167 -8.22 20.19 -4.43
CA GLY A 167 -7.58 20.21 -5.75
C GLY A 167 -6.97 21.56 -6.14
N ASN A 168 -6.88 22.50 -5.21
CA ASN A 168 -6.27 23.82 -5.43
C ASN A 168 -4.75 23.70 -5.50
N GLN A 169 -4.11 24.62 -6.19
CA GLN A 169 -2.65 24.77 -6.16
C GLN A 169 -2.22 25.47 -4.87
N LEU A 170 -0.98 25.27 -4.45
CA LEU A 170 -0.40 25.91 -3.28
C LEU A 170 0.53 27.06 -3.71
N SER A 171 0.39 28.22 -3.07
CA SER A 171 1.24 29.40 -3.31
C SER A 171 2.53 29.32 -2.49
N VAL A 172 3.36 28.30 -2.80
CA VAL A 172 4.62 28.03 -2.10
C VAL A 172 5.76 28.08 -3.10
N SER A 173 6.71 28.99 -2.86
CA SER A 173 7.87 29.19 -3.74
C SER A 173 9.08 28.34 -3.35
N GLY A 174 10.07 28.26 -4.24
CA GLY A 174 11.35 27.58 -4.00
C GLY A 174 11.35 26.10 -4.43
N TYR A 175 10.22 25.50 -4.72
CA TYR A 175 10.13 24.09 -5.14
C TYR A 175 10.05 23.96 -6.65
N LYS A 176 10.86 23.05 -7.22
CA LYS A 176 10.84 22.69 -8.65
C LYS A 176 10.73 21.18 -8.81
N GLY A 177 9.97 20.73 -9.82
CA GLY A 177 9.76 19.30 -10.06
C GLY A 177 8.67 18.68 -9.16
N PHE A 178 8.70 17.37 -9.00
CA PHE A 178 7.73 16.66 -8.15
C PHE A 178 8.13 16.73 -6.69
N ILE A 179 7.16 16.98 -5.81
CA ILE A 179 7.34 17.19 -4.37
C ILE A 179 6.30 16.38 -3.62
N ALA A 180 6.73 15.62 -2.61
CA ALA A 180 5.81 15.01 -1.65
C ALA A 180 5.13 16.12 -0.82
N LEU A 181 3.84 16.01 -0.63
CA LEU A 181 3.05 16.90 0.20
C LEU A 181 2.56 16.12 1.41
N SER A 182 2.94 16.61 2.60
CA SER A 182 2.60 15.98 3.89
C SER A 182 1.74 16.90 4.74
N TRP A 183 1.07 16.30 5.70
CA TRP A 183 0.37 16.95 6.78
C TRP A 183 0.69 16.22 8.07
N HIS A 184 1.11 16.95 9.11
CA HIS A 184 1.67 16.36 10.34
C HIS A 184 2.77 15.32 10.05
N HIS A 185 3.65 15.62 9.10
CA HIS A 185 4.74 14.74 8.63
C HIS A 185 4.28 13.43 7.95
N HIS A 186 2.98 13.27 7.66
CA HIS A 186 2.45 12.13 6.91
C HIS A 186 2.22 12.53 5.45
N PRO A 187 2.94 11.96 4.48
CA PRO A 187 2.70 12.24 3.07
C PRO A 187 1.30 11.79 2.65
N ILE A 188 0.51 12.71 2.12
CA ILE A 188 -0.86 12.47 1.67
C ILE A 188 -1.01 12.57 0.15
N GLY A 189 0.02 13.04 -0.53
CA GLY A 189 0.01 13.16 -1.97
C GLY A 189 1.24 13.88 -2.51
N PHE A 190 1.09 14.46 -3.70
CA PHE A 190 2.18 15.17 -4.35
C PHE A 190 1.70 16.32 -5.23
N GLY A 191 2.62 17.21 -5.51
CA GLY A 191 2.46 18.31 -6.44
C GLY A 191 3.62 18.43 -7.40
N LYS A 192 3.53 19.38 -8.33
CA LYS A 192 4.62 19.75 -9.23
C LYS A 192 4.90 21.24 -9.11
N GLY A 193 6.04 21.57 -8.52
CA GLY A 193 6.51 22.92 -8.39
C GLY A 193 7.11 23.47 -9.70
N ASP A 194 6.91 24.75 -9.95
CA ASP A 194 7.56 25.51 -11.04
C ASP A 194 8.52 26.58 -10.52
N GLY A 195 8.65 26.68 -9.19
CA GLY A 195 9.48 27.66 -8.48
C GLY A 195 8.67 28.74 -7.79
N MET A 196 7.42 28.98 -8.20
CA MET A 196 6.52 30.00 -7.64
C MET A 196 5.31 29.36 -6.95
N VAL A 197 4.76 28.31 -7.55
CA VAL A 197 3.60 27.58 -7.03
C VAL A 197 3.82 26.08 -7.13
N ILE A 198 3.10 25.31 -6.32
CA ILE A 198 3.01 23.87 -6.42
C ILE A 198 1.65 23.51 -7.05
N LYS A 199 1.68 23.03 -8.29
CA LYS A 199 0.49 22.55 -9.01
C LYS A 199 0.01 21.25 -8.42
N ASN A 200 -1.27 21.17 -8.10
CA ASN A 200 -1.91 20.02 -7.49
C ASN A 200 -1.91 18.81 -8.43
N LYS A 201 -1.49 17.65 -7.90
CA LYS A 201 -1.51 16.36 -8.58
C LYS A 201 -2.39 15.33 -7.87
N TYR A 202 -3.17 15.77 -6.88
CA TYR A 202 -4.11 14.90 -6.16
C TYR A 202 -5.19 14.38 -7.10
N PRO A 203 -5.48 13.06 -7.08
CA PRO A 203 -6.42 12.46 -8.02
C PRO A 203 -7.82 13.08 -7.93
N LYS A 204 -8.40 13.47 -9.07
CA LYS A 204 -9.71 14.15 -9.11
C LYS A 204 -10.82 13.38 -8.38
N GLY A 205 -10.80 12.05 -8.47
CA GLY A 205 -11.81 11.19 -7.82
C GLY A 205 -11.66 11.05 -6.31
N MET A 206 -10.57 11.58 -5.72
CA MET A 206 -10.31 11.54 -4.28
C MET A 206 -10.49 12.92 -3.61
N ARG A 207 -10.82 13.95 -4.39
CA ARG A 207 -10.96 15.33 -3.87
C ARG A 207 -12.20 15.45 -3.00
N ILE A 208 -12.03 16.17 -1.88
CA ILE A 208 -13.18 16.60 -1.05
C ILE A 208 -13.95 17.72 -1.77
N ARG A 209 -15.23 17.85 -1.43
CA ARG A 209 -16.14 18.86 -1.99
C ARG A 209 -16.58 19.78 -0.89
#